data_05b1db8db0a7a65e3c7d25bc0bca23f8
#
_entry.id   05b1db8db0a7a65e3c7d25bc0bca23f8
#
_cell.length_a   1.000
_cell.length_b   1.000
_cell.length_c   1.000
_cell.angle_alpha   90.00
_cell.angle_beta   90.00
_cell.angle_gamma   90.00
#
_symmetry.space_group_name_H-M   'P 1'
#
loop_
_entity.id
_entity.type
_entity.pdbx_description
1 polymer ?
#
loop_
_entity_poly.entity_id
_entity_poly.type
_entity_poly.pdbx_seq_one_letter_code
_entity_poly.pdbx_strand_id
1 'polypeptide(L)'
;MKIGKVPENVLKRSVLRQIKTKRKEVISGAGVGEDCAIFSFTDNMPLFTCMQEAVLWPDGDTAERGSSWDSPAITPGQLIQKCANNLAAGGGRMIAAMITLLLPEETEETYIKAFMSEAEAKCTELKVQIAGGQTRISNAVRMPVASVTGYGVPFEKNGEPRAGRSAVGQQTVNKCGIGKPRLGQDVVISKWIGLEGTAILAKKNREKLLDRYPAYLVDEAACFERFLSVIPEAATAVKSGVCAMHDASEGGVFGALWELAEGAGVGLTIDLKKLPLRQETVEICECCNVNPYELLSGGCLVMTTEDGPGLVAALESEGIPAVIVGKVTDSNDRIIVNEDEVRYMDRPKQDEIYRISAERQ
;
A
#
# COMPACT_ATOMS: atom_id res chain seq x y z
N MET A 1 10.24 -4.92 20.33
CA MET A 1 10.06 -4.80 18.87
C MET A 1 10.08 -3.32 18.55
N LYS A 2 10.52 -2.92 17.36
CA LYS A 2 10.47 -1.52 16.94
C LYS A 2 9.06 -1.16 16.50
N ILE A 3 8.76 0.15 16.48
CA ILE A 3 7.49 0.68 15.96
C ILE A 3 7.40 0.39 14.45
N GLY A 4 6.18 0.18 13.95
CA GLY A 4 5.90 -0.12 12.56
C GLY A 4 5.54 -1.59 12.31
N LYS A 5 5.60 -2.03 11.07
CA LYS A 5 5.31 -3.44 10.71
C LYS A 5 6.13 -4.41 11.56
N VAL A 6 5.49 -5.47 12.00
CA VAL A 6 6.17 -6.57 12.70
C VAL A 6 7.17 -7.23 11.74
N PRO A 7 8.44 -7.46 12.17
CA PRO A 7 9.43 -8.10 11.31
C PRO A 7 8.92 -9.44 10.75
N GLU A 8 9.19 -9.70 9.48
CA GLU A 8 8.68 -10.86 8.72
C GLU A 8 8.90 -12.18 9.43
N ASN A 9 10.10 -12.39 10.01
CA ASN A 9 10.42 -13.61 10.75
C ASN A 9 9.55 -13.80 12.00
N VAL A 10 9.17 -12.70 12.66
CA VAL A 10 8.25 -12.71 13.81
C VAL A 10 6.83 -12.95 13.32
N LEU A 11 6.38 -12.27 12.23
CA LEU A 11 5.10 -12.50 11.60
C LEU A 11 4.92 -13.96 11.22
N LYS A 12 5.88 -14.55 10.50
CA LYS A 12 5.86 -15.97 10.12
C LYS A 12 5.76 -16.90 11.31
N ARG A 13 6.58 -16.67 12.32
CA ARG A 13 6.69 -17.57 13.49
C ARG A 13 5.55 -17.43 14.48
N SER A 14 5.15 -16.19 14.77
CA SER A 14 4.26 -15.89 15.91
C SER A 14 2.80 -15.66 15.49
N VAL A 15 2.55 -15.35 14.23
CA VAL A 15 1.20 -15.11 13.69
C VAL A 15 0.82 -16.20 12.71
N LEU A 16 1.49 -16.27 11.56
CA LEU A 16 1.08 -17.15 10.46
C LEU A 16 1.12 -18.64 10.84
N ARG A 17 2.10 -19.07 11.63
CA ARG A 17 2.18 -20.44 12.15
C ARG A 17 1.04 -20.83 13.09
N GLN A 18 0.36 -19.87 13.71
CA GLN A 18 -0.76 -20.15 14.61
C GLN A 18 -2.07 -20.38 13.84
N ILE A 19 -2.15 -19.97 12.58
CA ILE A 19 -3.32 -20.14 11.73
C ILE A 19 -3.36 -21.57 11.23
N LYS A 20 -4.13 -22.44 11.91
CA LYS A 20 -4.24 -23.87 11.60
C LYS A 20 -5.51 -24.23 10.83
N THR A 21 -6.62 -23.60 11.22
CA THR A 21 -7.91 -23.86 10.58
C THR A 21 -7.95 -23.30 9.17
N LYS A 22 -8.31 -24.13 8.21
CA LYS A 22 -8.49 -23.75 6.81
C LYS A 22 -9.92 -24.04 6.37
N ARG A 23 -10.45 -23.17 5.55
CA ARG A 23 -11.78 -23.30 4.97
C ARG A 23 -11.67 -23.30 3.46
N LYS A 24 -12.53 -24.10 2.80
CA LYS A 24 -12.55 -24.17 1.32
C LYS A 24 -13.00 -22.88 0.65
N GLU A 25 -13.75 -22.07 1.40
CA GLU A 25 -14.24 -20.77 0.94
C GLU A 25 -13.12 -19.71 0.93
N VAL A 26 -12.00 -19.94 1.63
CA VAL A 26 -10.83 -19.04 1.66
C VAL A 26 -9.84 -19.49 0.59
N ILE A 27 -9.80 -18.79 -0.52
CA ILE A 27 -8.95 -19.11 -1.68
C ILE A 27 -7.52 -18.58 -1.46
N SER A 28 -7.40 -17.33 -1.07
CA SER A 28 -6.16 -16.71 -0.58
C SER A 28 -6.41 -16.17 0.82
N GLY A 29 -5.51 -16.44 1.74
CA GLY A 29 -5.59 -16.01 3.13
C GLY A 29 -4.32 -15.31 3.57
N ALA A 30 -4.12 -15.22 4.88
CA ALA A 30 -2.97 -14.54 5.47
C ALA A 30 -1.63 -15.12 4.99
N GLY A 31 -0.77 -14.28 4.42
CA GLY A 31 0.55 -14.62 3.92
C GLY A 31 1.45 -13.40 3.80
N VAL A 32 2.74 -13.64 3.61
CA VAL A 32 3.68 -12.57 3.24
C VAL A 32 3.44 -12.22 1.78
N GLY A 33 3.33 -10.92 1.47
CA GLY A 33 3.05 -10.44 0.11
C GLY A 33 1.59 -10.59 -0.33
N GLU A 34 0.69 -10.91 0.57
CA GLU A 34 -0.75 -10.97 0.30
C GLU A 34 -1.43 -9.68 0.81
N ASP A 35 -1.80 -8.80 -0.11
CA ASP A 35 -2.43 -7.51 0.22
C ASP A 35 -3.88 -7.65 0.67
N CYS A 36 -4.55 -8.72 0.26
CA CYS A 36 -5.93 -9.00 0.67
C CYS A 36 -6.21 -10.50 0.78
N ALA A 37 -7.26 -10.86 1.50
CA ALA A 37 -7.80 -12.20 1.47
C ALA A 37 -8.88 -12.31 0.38
N ILE A 38 -8.98 -13.49 -0.23
CA ILE A 38 -9.96 -13.79 -1.28
C ILE A 38 -10.83 -14.95 -0.83
N PHE A 39 -12.14 -14.73 -0.85
CA PHE A 39 -13.14 -15.74 -0.53
C PHE A 39 -13.95 -16.09 -1.79
N SER A 40 -14.41 -17.32 -1.87
CA SER A 40 -15.40 -17.75 -2.85
C SER A 40 -16.56 -18.45 -2.15
N PHE A 41 -17.76 -18.00 -2.45
CA PHE A 41 -19.00 -18.61 -1.98
C PHE A 41 -19.72 -19.36 -3.10
N THR A 42 -20.93 -19.84 -2.84
CA THR A 42 -21.71 -20.73 -3.73
C THR A 42 -21.94 -20.21 -5.15
N ASP A 43 -21.88 -18.91 -5.39
CA ASP A 43 -22.11 -18.29 -6.71
C ASP A 43 -20.80 -18.06 -7.52
N ASN A 44 -19.68 -18.62 -7.06
CA ASN A 44 -18.34 -18.50 -7.68
C ASN A 44 -17.87 -17.05 -7.93
N MET A 45 -18.50 -16.06 -7.30
CA MET A 45 -18.01 -14.69 -7.32
C MET A 45 -17.02 -14.52 -6.17
N PRO A 46 -15.75 -14.22 -6.42
CA PRO A 46 -14.79 -13.96 -5.36
C PRO A 46 -15.13 -12.65 -4.64
N LEU A 47 -15.03 -12.66 -3.32
CA LEU A 47 -15.07 -11.50 -2.46
C LEU A 47 -13.67 -11.23 -1.96
N PHE A 48 -13.18 -10.04 -2.20
CA PHE A 48 -11.90 -9.54 -1.69
C PHE A 48 -12.15 -8.81 -0.38
N THR A 49 -11.26 -8.97 0.59
CA THR A 49 -11.31 -8.19 1.82
C THR A 49 -9.91 -7.94 2.36
N CYS A 50 -9.69 -6.76 2.87
CA CYS A 50 -8.50 -6.39 3.63
C CYS A 50 -8.88 -5.50 4.81
N MET A 51 -7.94 -5.25 5.70
CA MET A 51 -8.11 -4.35 6.83
C MET A 51 -6.90 -3.43 6.92
N GLN A 52 -7.18 -2.16 7.24
CA GLN A 52 -6.17 -1.15 7.56
C GLN A 52 -6.52 -0.51 8.89
N GLU A 53 -5.52 -0.17 9.67
CA GLU A 53 -5.69 0.57 10.91
C GLU A 53 -4.74 1.77 10.96
N ALA A 54 -5.13 2.75 11.77
CA ALA A 54 -4.31 3.90 12.07
C ALA A 54 -4.62 4.47 13.45
N VAL A 55 -3.60 5.02 14.10
CA VAL A 55 -3.77 5.98 15.18
C VAL A 55 -4.03 7.34 14.55
N LEU A 56 -5.11 7.98 14.95
CA LEU A 56 -5.55 9.25 14.39
C LEU A 56 -5.22 10.39 15.34
N TRP A 57 -4.99 11.56 14.77
CA TRP A 57 -4.72 12.74 15.58
C TRP A 57 -5.97 13.62 15.60
N PRO A 58 -6.41 14.06 16.80
CA PRO A 58 -7.42 15.10 16.88
C PRO A 58 -6.80 16.40 16.38
N ASP A 59 -7.44 17.00 15.39
CA ASP A 59 -7.17 18.33 14.85
C ASP A 59 -5.75 18.61 14.35
N GLY A 60 -5.65 19.20 13.17
CA GLY A 60 -4.46 19.56 12.40
C GLY A 60 -3.33 20.32 13.11
N ASP A 61 -3.30 20.37 14.41
CA ASP A 61 -2.30 21.03 15.23
C ASP A 61 -1.20 20.06 15.65
N THR A 62 -0.37 19.73 14.67
CA THR A 62 0.79 18.84 14.85
C THR A 62 1.98 19.53 15.55
N ALA A 63 1.93 20.84 15.76
CA ALA A 63 3.09 21.63 16.16
C ALA A 63 3.24 21.83 17.69
N GLU A 64 2.18 21.80 18.48
CA GLU A 64 2.24 22.29 19.87
C GLU A 64 2.37 21.23 20.96
N ARG A 65 2.15 19.95 20.67
CA ARG A 65 2.34 18.91 21.69
C ARG A 65 3.59 18.09 21.39
N GLY A 66 4.69 18.49 22.03
CA GLY A 66 5.99 17.82 21.98
C GLY A 66 5.93 16.35 22.43
N SER A 67 5.37 15.52 21.62
CA SER A 67 5.29 14.07 21.84
C SER A 67 6.01 13.33 20.71
N SER A 68 6.80 12.37 21.11
CA SER A 68 7.41 11.36 20.26
C SER A 68 6.34 10.68 19.38
N TRP A 69 6.37 10.95 18.09
CA TRP A 69 5.40 10.44 17.14
C TRP A 69 5.75 9.03 16.71
N ASP A 70 4.96 8.09 17.11
CA ASP A 70 5.18 6.68 16.81
C ASP A 70 4.53 6.24 15.48
N SER A 71 3.78 7.14 14.81
CA SER A 71 3.13 6.84 13.52
C SER A 71 2.91 8.13 12.71
N PRO A 72 2.99 8.10 11.39
CA PRO A 72 2.61 9.23 10.56
C PRO A 72 1.11 9.53 10.76
N ALA A 73 0.77 10.82 10.85
CA ALA A 73 -0.62 11.26 10.93
C ALA A 73 -1.35 10.83 9.65
N ILE A 74 -2.39 10.03 9.80
CA ILE A 74 -3.24 9.54 8.71
C ILE A 74 -4.63 10.13 8.90
N THR A 75 -5.20 10.70 7.84
CA THR A 75 -6.57 11.17 7.86
C THR A 75 -7.57 10.04 7.62
N PRO A 76 -8.85 10.20 8.02
CA PRO A 76 -9.91 9.23 7.70
C PRO A 76 -9.98 8.88 6.22
N GLY A 77 -9.85 9.88 5.35
CA GLY A 77 -9.84 9.69 3.90
C GLY A 77 -8.66 8.87 3.40
N GLN A 78 -7.47 9.13 3.94
CA GLN A 78 -6.26 8.36 3.60
C GLN A 78 -6.34 6.92 4.08
N LEU A 79 -6.91 6.66 5.25
CA LEU A 79 -7.11 5.30 5.75
C LEU A 79 -8.03 4.47 4.83
N ILE A 80 -9.12 5.07 4.34
CA ILE A 80 -10.01 4.45 3.36
C ILE A 80 -9.28 4.24 2.02
N GLN A 81 -8.49 5.23 1.57
CA GLN A 81 -7.70 5.10 0.34
C GLN A 81 -6.70 3.95 0.42
N LYS A 82 -5.98 3.78 1.52
CA LYS A 82 -5.05 2.66 1.74
C LYS A 82 -5.76 1.32 1.68
N CYS A 83 -6.92 1.21 2.33
CA CYS A 83 -7.74 0.01 2.25
C CYS A 83 -8.20 -0.30 0.81
N ALA A 84 -8.61 0.71 0.05
CA ALA A 84 -8.98 0.56 -1.34
C ALA A 84 -7.79 0.21 -2.25
N ASN A 85 -6.59 0.73 -1.97
CA ASN A 85 -5.36 0.39 -2.68
C ASN A 85 -5.00 -1.09 -2.51
N ASN A 86 -5.05 -1.62 -1.28
CA ASN A 86 -4.76 -3.04 -1.02
C ASN A 86 -5.73 -3.96 -1.76
N LEU A 87 -7.03 -3.61 -1.77
CA LEU A 87 -8.00 -4.38 -2.56
C LEU A 87 -7.70 -4.29 -4.05
N ALA A 88 -7.28 -3.12 -4.54
CA ALA A 88 -6.92 -2.92 -5.94
C ALA A 88 -5.67 -3.72 -6.31
N ALA A 89 -4.63 -3.72 -5.47
CA ALA A 89 -3.44 -4.56 -5.65
C ALA A 89 -3.77 -6.05 -5.68
N GLY A 90 -4.76 -6.49 -4.91
CA GLY A 90 -5.31 -7.85 -4.98
C GLY A 90 -6.15 -8.13 -6.23
N GLY A 91 -6.47 -7.14 -7.05
CA GLY A 91 -7.31 -7.27 -8.27
C GLY A 91 -8.78 -7.00 -8.05
N GLY A 92 -9.15 -6.39 -6.93
CA GLY A 92 -10.51 -6.09 -6.56
C GLY A 92 -10.83 -4.59 -6.49
N ARG A 93 -12.06 -4.23 -6.81
CA ARG A 93 -12.59 -2.87 -6.61
C ARG A 93 -13.40 -2.85 -5.33
N MET A 94 -13.04 -1.97 -4.39
CA MET A 94 -13.78 -1.78 -3.14
C MET A 94 -15.21 -1.33 -3.42
N ILE A 95 -16.18 -1.90 -2.71
CA ILE A 95 -17.61 -1.56 -2.83
C ILE A 95 -18.23 -1.19 -1.49
N ALA A 96 -17.67 -1.69 -0.39
CA ALA A 96 -18.17 -1.40 0.94
C ALA A 96 -17.04 -1.32 1.97
N ALA A 97 -17.27 -0.60 3.05
CA ALA A 97 -16.38 -0.47 4.19
C ALA A 97 -17.14 -0.72 5.50
N MET A 98 -16.47 -1.36 6.46
CA MET A 98 -16.86 -1.31 7.88
C MET A 98 -15.78 -0.56 8.64
N ILE A 99 -16.20 0.37 9.51
CA ILE A 99 -15.29 1.27 10.25
C ILE A 99 -15.43 0.99 11.75
N THR A 100 -14.30 0.71 12.39
CA THR A 100 -14.23 0.63 13.86
C THR A 100 -13.48 1.84 14.38
N LEU A 101 -14.08 2.55 15.34
CA LEU A 101 -13.47 3.65 16.07
C LEU A 101 -13.35 3.28 17.55
N LEU A 102 -12.12 3.27 18.05
CA LEU A 102 -11.83 3.18 19.48
C LEU A 102 -11.28 4.53 19.95
N LEU A 103 -12.00 5.20 20.80
CA LEU A 103 -11.80 6.60 21.15
C LEU A 103 -11.50 6.75 22.64
N PRO A 104 -10.63 7.68 23.04
CA PRO A 104 -10.41 8.01 24.46
C PRO A 104 -11.64 8.66 25.10
N GLU A 105 -11.71 8.63 26.43
CA GLU A 105 -12.85 9.12 27.22
C GLU A 105 -13.18 10.61 26.97
N GLU A 106 -12.17 11.41 26.68
CA GLU A 106 -12.31 12.86 26.48
C GLU A 106 -12.71 13.26 25.04
N THR A 107 -13.06 12.27 24.19
CA THR A 107 -13.43 12.55 22.81
C THR A 107 -14.78 13.26 22.71
N GLU A 108 -14.80 14.41 22.06
CA GLU A 108 -16.01 15.15 21.78
C GLU A 108 -16.81 14.58 20.59
N GLU A 109 -18.13 14.76 20.60
CA GLU A 109 -19.00 14.35 19.48
C GLU A 109 -18.65 15.04 18.17
N THR A 110 -18.15 16.27 18.24
CA THR A 110 -17.67 17.05 17.11
C THR A 110 -16.55 16.33 16.33
N TYR A 111 -15.62 15.69 17.05
CA TYR A 111 -14.57 14.87 16.45
C TYR A 111 -15.15 13.67 15.65
N ILE A 112 -16.11 12.96 16.25
CA ILE A 112 -16.75 11.81 15.59
C ILE A 112 -17.46 12.24 14.31
N LYS A 113 -18.15 13.39 14.35
CA LYS A 113 -18.83 13.96 13.18
C LYS A 113 -17.84 14.36 12.08
N ALA A 114 -16.73 15.03 12.44
CA ALA A 114 -15.69 15.42 11.50
C ALA A 114 -15.03 14.18 10.84
N PHE A 115 -14.66 13.18 11.64
CA PHE A 115 -14.13 11.91 11.16
C PHE A 115 -15.08 11.26 10.14
N MET A 116 -16.34 11.09 10.50
CA MET A 116 -17.31 10.42 9.64
C MET A 116 -17.62 11.23 8.38
N SER A 117 -17.61 12.56 8.47
CA SER A 117 -17.79 13.43 7.30
C SER A 117 -16.65 13.29 6.28
N GLU A 118 -15.41 13.25 6.73
CA GLU A 118 -14.25 13.06 5.86
C GLU A 118 -14.21 11.64 5.29
N ALA A 119 -14.47 10.63 6.11
CA ALA A 119 -14.57 9.25 5.68
C ALA A 119 -15.63 9.06 4.59
N GLU A 120 -16.83 9.65 4.78
CA GLU A 120 -17.92 9.60 3.80
C GLU A 120 -17.58 10.35 2.52
N ALA A 121 -16.89 11.49 2.61
CA ALA A 121 -16.45 12.24 1.43
C ALA A 121 -15.54 11.37 0.54
N LYS A 122 -14.56 10.67 1.14
CA LYS A 122 -13.68 9.75 0.41
C LYS A 122 -14.46 8.53 -0.12
N CYS A 123 -15.36 7.97 0.66
CA CYS A 123 -16.22 6.86 0.23
C CYS A 123 -17.11 7.26 -0.95
N THR A 124 -17.64 8.47 -0.95
CA THR A 124 -18.42 9.01 -2.08
C THR A 124 -17.56 9.15 -3.34
N GLU A 125 -16.34 9.69 -3.22
CA GLU A 125 -15.37 9.77 -4.32
C GLU A 125 -15.10 8.39 -4.94
N LEU A 126 -14.87 7.39 -4.08
CA LEU A 126 -14.55 6.02 -4.49
C LEU A 126 -15.78 5.18 -4.85
N LYS A 127 -17.00 5.70 -4.67
CA LYS A 127 -18.27 4.97 -4.82
C LYS A 127 -18.34 3.74 -3.91
N VAL A 128 -17.90 3.89 -2.68
CA VAL A 128 -17.90 2.87 -1.63
C VAL A 128 -18.98 3.20 -0.61
N GLN A 129 -19.73 2.21 -0.15
CA GLN A 129 -20.72 2.39 0.91
C GLN A 129 -20.09 2.10 2.28
N ILE A 130 -20.25 2.99 3.25
CA ILE A 130 -20.01 2.64 4.66
C ILE A 130 -21.19 1.75 5.09
N ALA A 131 -20.92 0.45 5.22
CA ALA A 131 -21.96 -0.56 5.47
C ALA A 131 -22.22 -0.81 6.97
N GLY A 132 -21.35 -0.32 7.84
CA GLY A 132 -21.47 -0.47 9.29
C GLY A 132 -20.15 -0.30 10.02
N GLY A 133 -20.09 -0.79 11.24
CA GLY A 133 -18.90 -0.73 12.08
C GLY A 133 -19.22 -0.67 13.56
N GLN A 134 -18.27 -0.20 14.36
CA GLN A 134 -18.40 -0.06 15.81
C GLN A 134 -17.72 1.23 16.25
N THR A 135 -18.41 2.05 17.05
CA THR A 135 -17.83 3.21 17.73
C THR A 135 -17.86 2.99 19.22
N ARG A 136 -16.70 3.09 19.87
CA ARG A 136 -16.59 2.81 21.31
C ARG A 136 -15.65 3.81 22.00
N ILE A 137 -16.07 4.27 23.16
CA ILE A 137 -15.23 5.02 24.10
C ILE A 137 -14.53 4.03 25.03
N SER A 138 -13.22 4.23 25.29
CA SER A 138 -12.43 3.33 26.13
C SER A 138 -11.24 4.05 26.77
N ASN A 139 -11.02 3.78 28.05
CA ASN A 139 -9.81 4.21 28.76
C ASN A 139 -8.55 3.38 28.43
N ALA A 140 -8.69 2.35 27.59
CA ALA A 140 -7.56 1.54 27.11
C ALA A 140 -6.72 2.26 26.06
N VAL A 141 -7.21 3.33 25.46
CA VAL A 141 -6.51 4.12 24.43
C VAL A 141 -6.37 5.58 24.87
N ARG A 142 -5.23 6.17 24.55
CA ARG A 142 -4.95 7.61 24.78
C ARG A 142 -5.20 8.47 23.54
N MET A 143 -5.22 7.83 22.39
CA MET A 143 -5.41 8.45 21.09
C MET A 143 -6.51 7.71 20.35
N PRO A 144 -7.27 8.38 19.47
CA PRO A 144 -8.23 7.72 18.60
C PRO A 144 -7.54 6.67 17.73
N VAL A 145 -8.10 5.48 17.68
CA VAL A 145 -7.67 4.39 16.80
C VAL A 145 -8.82 4.06 15.86
N ALA A 146 -8.55 4.06 14.58
CA ALA A 146 -9.52 3.63 13.58
C ALA A 146 -9.04 2.37 12.86
N SER A 147 -9.99 1.53 12.49
CA SER A 147 -9.76 0.39 11.62
C SER A 147 -10.85 0.35 10.54
N VAL A 148 -10.43 0.16 9.30
CA VAL A 148 -11.31 0.03 8.14
C VAL A 148 -11.16 -1.37 7.57
N THR A 149 -12.27 -2.12 7.51
CA THR A 149 -12.34 -3.38 6.77
C THR A 149 -13.04 -3.11 5.44
N GLY A 150 -12.31 -3.30 4.35
CA GLY A 150 -12.80 -3.14 2.99
C GLY A 150 -13.33 -4.45 2.41
N TYR A 151 -14.38 -4.35 1.62
CA TYR A 151 -14.96 -5.43 0.83
C TYR A 151 -14.97 -5.03 -0.63
N GLY A 152 -14.49 -5.93 -1.51
CA GLY A 152 -14.33 -5.66 -2.92
C GLY A 152 -14.82 -6.79 -3.80
N VAL A 153 -15.09 -6.44 -5.06
CA VAL A 153 -15.40 -7.38 -6.14
C VAL A 153 -14.31 -7.30 -7.20
N PRO A 154 -14.09 -8.33 -8.02
CA PRO A 154 -13.09 -8.31 -9.07
C PRO A 154 -13.22 -7.09 -9.98
N PHE A 155 -12.09 -6.56 -10.48
CA PHE A 155 -12.13 -5.67 -11.63
C PHE A 155 -12.70 -6.40 -12.86
N GLU A 156 -13.44 -5.69 -13.68
CA GLU A 156 -13.96 -6.24 -14.94
C GLU A 156 -12.80 -6.40 -15.94
N LYS A 157 -12.67 -7.59 -16.53
CA LYS A 157 -11.76 -7.83 -17.66
C LYS A 157 -12.50 -7.54 -18.98
N ASN A 158 -11.79 -6.95 -19.94
CA ASN A 158 -12.37 -6.68 -21.26
C ASN A 158 -12.83 -7.98 -21.93
N GLY A 159 -14.11 -8.07 -22.26
CA GLY A 159 -14.68 -9.14 -23.10
C GLY A 159 -15.12 -10.43 -22.39
N GLU A 160 -14.95 -10.56 -21.08
CA GLU A 160 -15.54 -11.69 -20.36
C GLU A 160 -16.92 -11.28 -19.79
N PRO A 161 -18.00 -12.05 -20.07
CA PRO A 161 -19.28 -11.80 -19.43
C PRO A 161 -19.11 -12.00 -17.92
N ARG A 162 -19.81 -11.17 -17.13
CA ARG A 162 -19.97 -11.37 -15.69
C ARG A 162 -20.07 -12.85 -15.42
N ALA A 163 -19.16 -13.39 -14.61
CA ALA A 163 -19.08 -14.83 -14.35
C ALA A 163 -20.40 -15.35 -13.74
N GLY A 164 -21.32 -15.64 -14.61
CA GLY A 164 -22.49 -16.43 -14.38
C GLY A 164 -22.24 -17.79 -15.01
N ARG A 165 -22.05 -18.80 -14.17
CA ARG A 165 -22.04 -20.23 -14.54
C ARG A 165 -20.86 -20.70 -15.39
N SER A 166 -19.78 -21.17 -14.79
CA SER A 166 -19.21 -22.48 -15.13
C SER A 166 -18.00 -22.85 -14.28
N ALA A 167 -18.00 -24.13 -13.90
CA ALA A 167 -16.89 -24.97 -13.46
C ALA A 167 -16.13 -24.62 -12.16
N VAL A 168 -16.53 -25.33 -11.13
CA VAL A 168 -15.78 -25.59 -9.89
C VAL A 168 -14.47 -26.30 -10.23
N GLY A 169 -13.33 -25.66 -9.96
CA GLY A 169 -12.00 -26.27 -10.05
C GLY A 169 -10.90 -25.25 -9.77
N GLN A 170 -9.79 -25.70 -9.24
CA GLN A 170 -8.62 -24.86 -8.90
C GLN A 170 -8.12 -23.91 -10.01
N GLN A 171 -8.53 -24.12 -11.26
CA GLN A 171 -8.24 -23.27 -12.42
C GLN A 171 -9.08 -21.97 -12.47
N THR A 172 -10.17 -21.86 -11.71
CA THR A 172 -11.08 -20.70 -11.76
C THR A 172 -10.56 -19.50 -10.97
N VAL A 173 -9.75 -19.75 -9.95
CA VAL A 173 -9.11 -18.69 -9.14
C VAL A 173 -8.12 -17.90 -9.97
N ASN A 174 -7.38 -18.57 -10.87
CA ASN A 174 -6.46 -17.92 -11.82
C ASN A 174 -7.18 -17.03 -12.86
N LYS A 175 -8.50 -17.12 -12.98
CA LYS A 175 -9.30 -16.28 -13.89
C LYS A 175 -9.82 -15.00 -13.26
N CYS A 176 -9.93 -14.94 -11.92
CA CYS A 176 -10.53 -13.82 -11.21
C CYS A 176 -9.55 -13.05 -10.34
N GLY A 177 -8.39 -13.61 -10.03
CA GLY A 177 -7.37 -13.01 -9.17
C GLY A 177 -6.09 -12.71 -9.91
N ILE A 178 -5.27 -11.93 -9.28
CA ILE A 178 -3.89 -11.73 -9.61
C ILE A 178 -3.13 -12.93 -9.09
N GLY A 179 -2.23 -13.45 -9.92
CA GLY A 179 -1.41 -14.61 -9.57
C GLY A 179 -0.18 -14.21 -8.75
N LYS A 180 0.81 -15.08 -8.78
CA LYS A 180 2.13 -14.83 -8.23
C LYS A 180 3.11 -14.51 -9.36
N PRO A 181 4.19 -13.75 -9.08
CA PRO A 181 5.31 -13.58 -10.00
C PRO A 181 5.82 -14.91 -10.55
N ARG A 182 6.24 -14.90 -11.81
CA ARG A 182 6.82 -16.06 -12.50
C ARG A 182 8.16 -15.70 -13.12
N LEU A 183 9.02 -16.70 -13.26
CA LEU A 183 10.32 -16.57 -13.90
C LEU A 183 10.24 -15.86 -15.27
N GLY A 184 11.13 -14.91 -15.49
CA GLY A 184 11.31 -14.20 -16.74
C GLY A 184 10.39 -12.99 -16.93
N GLN A 185 9.40 -12.80 -16.06
CA GLN A 185 8.51 -11.65 -16.12
C GLN A 185 9.25 -10.34 -15.85
N ASP A 186 8.79 -9.29 -16.52
CA ASP A 186 9.22 -7.93 -16.24
C ASP A 186 8.62 -7.44 -14.93
N VAL A 187 9.42 -6.69 -14.16
CA VAL A 187 8.98 -5.95 -13.00
C VAL A 187 8.73 -4.50 -13.39
N VAL A 188 7.50 -4.05 -13.23
CA VAL A 188 7.04 -2.69 -13.61
C VAL A 188 6.64 -1.94 -12.36
N ILE A 189 7.00 -0.67 -12.29
CA ILE A 189 6.60 0.25 -11.22
C ILE A 189 5.81 1.41 -11.82
N SER A 190 4.66 1.73 -11.21
CA SER A 190 3.87 2.92 -11.58
C SER A 190 4.25 4.14 -10.77
N LYS A 191 4.11 5.32 -11.39
CA LYS A 191 4.39 6.64 -10.81
C LYS A 191 5.79 6.73 -10.21
N TRP A 192 5.91 7.10 -8.94
CA TRP A 192 7.19 7.39 -8.28
C TRP A 192 7.20 6.76 -6.89
N ILE A 193 8.39 6.41 -6.42
CA ILE A 193 8.59 5.87 -5.07
C ILE A 193 8.69 7.00 -4.04
N GLY A 194 8.39 6.69 -2.78
CA GLY A 194 8.52 7.62 -1.66
C GLY A 194 7.49 8.74 -1.62
N LEU A 195 6.42 8.72 -2.44
CA LEU A 195 5.43 9.80 -2.55
C LEU A 195 4.78 10.17 -1.22
N GLU A 196 4.24 9.18 -0.50
CA GLU A 196 3.53 9.40 0.75
C GLU A 196 4.48 9.92 1.84
N GLY A 197 5.64 9.28 2.00
CA GLY A 197 6.62 9.70 2.97
C GLY A 197 7.17 11.11 2.69
N THR A 198 7.41 11.43 1.42
CA THR A 198 7.83 12.78 1.00
C THR A 198 6.79 13.84 1.38
N ALA A 199 5.51 13.57 1.13
CA ALA A 199 4.43 14.52 1.49
C ALA A 199 4.36 14.75 3.00
N ILE A 200 4.48 13.69 3.79
CA ILE A 200 4.50 13.78 5.25
C ILE A 200 5.72 14.59 5.72
N LEU A 201 6.90 14.27 5.20
CA LEU A 201 8.14 14.97 5.57
C LEU A 201 8.13 16.45 5.17
N ALA A 202 7.60 16.77 3.98
CA ALA A 202 7.47 18.14 3.50
C ALA A 202 6.58 18.97 4.41
N LYS A 203 5.44 18.45 4.84
CA LYS A 203 4.53 19.12 5.77
C LYS A 203 5.14 19.28 7.16
N LYS A 204 5.71 18.21 7.71
CA LYS A 204 6.24 18.16 9.08
C LYS A 204 7.51 19.00 9.28
N ASN A 205 8.34 19.16 8.25
CA ASN A 205 9.61 19.85 8.33
C ASN A 205 9.62 21.13 7.48
N ARG A 206 8.44 21.72 7.19
CA ARG A 206 8.28 22.85 6.26
C ARG A 206 9.25 24.00 6.53
N GLU A 207 9.36 24.46 7.77
CA GLU A 207 10.23 25.57 8.13
C GLU A 207 11.70 25.26 7.79
N LYS A 208 12.22 24.13 8.27
CA LYS A 208 13.58 23.66 7.99
C LYS A 208 13.86 23.52 6.48
N LEU A 209 12.86 23.07 5.72
CA LEU A 209 12.99 22.90 4.27
C LEU A 209 13.00 24.22 3.54
N LEU A 210 12.24 25.22 3.99
CA LEU A 210 12.22 26.57 3.40
C LEU A 210 13.52 27.34 3.62
N ASP A 211 14.30 26.99 4.64
CA ASP A 211 15.66 27.56 4.84
C ASP A 211 16.65 27.08 3.76
N ARG A 212 16.36 25.94 3.11
CA ARG A 212 17.28 25.30 2.15
C ARG A 212 16.77 25.27 0.72
N TYR A 213 15.46 25.17 0.54
CA TYR A 213 14.81 24.96 -0.76
C TYR A 213 13.76 26.03 -1.06
N PRO A 214 13.51 26.33 -2.34
CA PRO A 214 12.47 27.26 -2.72
C PRO A 214 11.06 26.72 -2.38
N ALA A 215 10.17 27.63 -2.01
CA ALA A 215 8.83 27.28 -1.52
C ALA A 215 8.04 26.38 -2.49
N TYR A 216 8.15 26.63 -3.81
CA TYR A 216 7.43 25.83 -4.79
C TYR A 216 7.79 24.32 -4.74
N LEU A 217 9.07 23.97 -4.43
CA LEU A 217 9.51 22.58 -4.31
C LEU A 217 8.88 21.93 -3.06
N VAL A 218 8.88 22.64 -1.95
CA VAL A 218 8.32 22.15 -0.68
C VAL A 218 6.79 22.01 -0.79
N ASP A 219 6.12 22.97 -1.44
CA ASP A 219 4.68 22.96 -1.65
C ASP A 219 4.26 21.86 -2.61
N GLU A 220 5.00 21.64 -3.70
CA GLU A 220 4.77 20.53 -4.62
C GLU A 220 4.89 19.18 -3.92
N ALA A 221 5.95 18.99 -3.14
CA ALA A 221 6.17 17.77 -2.36
C ALA A 221 5.04 17.52 -1.34
N ALA A 222 4.58 18.55 -0.63
CA ALA A 222 3.45 18.46 0.30
C ALA A 222 2.14 18.04 -0.38
N CYS A 223 2.01 18.32 -1.68
CA CYS A 223 0.83 17.96 -2.49
C CYS A 223 0.90 16.55 -3.10
N PHE A 224 1.93 15.75 -2.84
CA PHE A 224 2.04 14.38 -3.40
C PHE A 224 0.94 13.43 -2.94
N GLU A 225 0.19 13.78 -1.90
CA GLU A 225 -1.00 13.04 -1.49
C GLU A 225 -2.04 12.84 -2.61
N ARG A 226 -2.06 13.72 -3.63
CA ARG A 226 -2.91 13.58 -4.82
C ARG A 226 -2.60 12.34 -5.66
N PHE A 227 -1.44 11.72 -5.48
CA PHE A 227 -0.99 10.54 -6.21
C PHE A 227 -1.16 9.22 -5.45
N LEU A 228 -1.75 9.24 -4.24
CA LEU A 228 -1.79 8.05 -3.36
C LEU A 228 -2.70 6.92 -3.86
N SER A 229 -3.65 7.20 -4.75
CA SER A 229 -4.50 6.15 -5.32
C SER A 229 -3.72 5.28 -6.31
N VAL A 230 -3.82 3.94 -6.19
CA VAL A 230 -3.33 2.97 -7.18
C VAL A 230 -4.47 2.23 -7.88
N ILE A 231 -5.72 2.67 -7.68
CA ILE A 231 -6.91 2.03 -8.25
C ILE A 231 -6.90 2.09 -9.78
N PRO A 232 -6.59 3.25 -10.43
CA PRO A 232 -6.54 3.32 -11.90
C PRO A 232 -5.45 2.41 -12.48
N GLU A 233 -4.26 2.37 -11.84
CA GLU A 233 -3.16 1.50 -12.24
C GLU A 233 -3.56 0.03 -12.22
N ALA A 234 -4.13 -0.40 -11.08
CA ALA A 234 -4.53 -1.78 -10.89
C ALA A 234 -5.63 -2.18 -11.88
N ALA A 235 -6.61 -1.31 -12.13
CA ALA A 235 -7.67 -1.55 -13.08
C ALA A 235 -7.13 -1.72 -14.52
N THR A 236 -6.18 -0.86 -14.93
CA THR A 236 -5.53 -0.94 -16.25
C THR A 236 -4.64 -2.17 -16.34
N ALA A 237 -3.85 -2.47 -15.31
CA ALA A 237 -2.98 -3.63 -15.26
C ALA A 237 -3.78 -4.96 -15.36
N VAL A 238 -4.91 -5.06 -14.68
CA VAL A 238 -5.80 -6.25 -14.78
C VAL A 238 -6.33 -6.44 -16.20
N LYS A 239 -6.70 -5.36 -16.90
CA LYS A 239 -7.14 -5.40 -18.30
C LYS A 239 -5.99 -5.81 -19.24
N SER A 240 -4.77 -5.42 -18.93
CA SER A 240 -3.55 -5.74 -19.69
C SER A 240 -2.98 -7.13 -19.38
N GLY A 241 -3.62 -7.92 -18.51
CA GLY A 241 -3.16 -9.28 -18.22
C GLY A 241 -1.98 -9.35 -17.26
N VAL A 242 -1.85 -8.40 -16.33
CA VAL A 242 -0.84 -8.44 -15.26
C VAL A 242 -0.87 -9.77 -14.51
N CYS A 243 0.31 -10.25 -14.09
CA CYS A 243 0.43 -11.53 -13.40
C CYS A 243 0.38 -11.39 -11.87
N ALA A 244 1.05 -10.38 -11.32
CA ALA A 244 1.00 -10.06 -9.91
C ALA A 244 1.09 -8.55 -9.70
N MET A 245 0.53 -8.07 -8.60
CA MET A 245 0.62 -6.67 -8.15
C MET A 245 0.83 -6.65 -6.64
N HIS A 246 1.46 -5.59 -6.14
CA HIS A 246 1.65 -5.32 -4.73
C HIS A 246 1.72 -3.81 -4.48
N ASP A 247 0.94 -3.33 -3.50
CA ASP A 247 0.93 -1.91 -3.12
C ASP A 247 2.21 -1.58 -2.34
N ALA A 248 2.99 -0.64 -2.85
CA ALA A 248 4.16 -0.17 -2.12
C ALA A 248 3.71 0.79 -1.02
N SER A 249 3.90 0.39 0.21
CA SER A 249 3.50 1.15 1.39
C SER A 249 4.65 1.24 2.40
N GLU A 250 4.45 0.82 3.63
CA GLU A 250 5.47 0.81 4.69
C GLU A 250 6.63 -0.12 4.37
N GLY A 251 7.85 0.38 4.55
CA GLY A 251 9.10 -0.26 4.12
C GLY A 251 9.55 0.14 2.72
N GLY A 252 8.80 1.03 2.08
CA GLY A 252 9.12 1.59 0.77
C GLY A 252 9.07 0.59 -0.38
N VAL A 253 9.67 0.96 -1.50
CA VAL A 253 9.70 0.10 -2.69
C VAL A 253 10.53 -1.17 -2.46
N PHE A 254 11.59 -1.10 -1.64
CA PHE A 254 12.37 -2.30 -1.33
C PHE A 254 11.56 -3.28 -0.48
N GLY A 255 10.74 -2.79 0.45
CA GLY A 255 9.80 -3.62 1.18
C GLY A 255 8.81 -4.34 0.27
N ALA A 256 8.18 -3.59 -0.64
CA ALA A 256 7.21 -4.13 -1.58
C ALA A 256 7.82 -5.18 -2.54
N LEU A 257 8.99 -4.90 -3.11
CA LEU A 257 9.73 -5.84 -3.97
C LEU A 257 10.10 -7.12 -3.21
N TRP A 258 10.56 -6.96 -1.96
CA TRP A 258 10.87 -8.10 -1.10
C TRP A 258 9.64 -8.96 -0.82
N GLU A 259 8.54 -8.35 -0.37
CA GLU A 259 7.30 -9.04 0.01
C GLU A 259 6.69 -9.78 -1.18
N LEU A 260 6.67 -9.13 -2.37
CA LEU A 260 6.20 -9.73 -3.61
C LEU A 260 7.00 -10.99 -4.00
N ALA A 261 8.33 -10.92 -3.94
CA ALA A 261 9.21 -12.03 -4.25
C ALA A 261 9.12 -13.16 -3.21
N GLU A 262 9.10 -12.81 -1.93
CA GLU A 262 9.01 -13.76 -0.80
C GLU A 262 7.68 -14.54 -0.83
N GLY A 263 6.57 -13.85 -1.11
CA GLY A 263 5.25 -14.48 -1.21
C GLY A 263 5.15 -15.48 -2.36
N ALA A 264 5.98 -15.32 -3.39
CA ALA A 264 6.03 -16.21 -4.56
C ALA A 264 7.15 -17.26 -4.48
N GLY A 265 8.17 -17.05 -3.64
CA GLY A 265 9.36 -17.90 -3.58
C GLY A 265 10.26 -17.75 -4.80
N VAL A 266 10.40 -16.52 -5.32
CA VAL A 266 11.21 -16.20 -6.52
C VAL A 266 12.29 -15.17 -6.18
N GLY A 267 13.27 -15.04 -7.06
CA GLY A 267 14.27 -13.97 -7.02
C GLY A 267 13.86 -12.77 -7.87
N LEU A 268 14.58 -11.66 -7.68
CA LEU A 268 14.46 -10.44 -8.48
C LEU A 268 15.84 -9.92 -8.85
N THR A 269 15.95 -9.32 -10.02
CA THR A 269 17.05 -8.45 -10.39
C THR A 269 16.50 -7.08 -10.75
N ILE A 270 16.85 -6.06 -9.97
CA ILE A 270 16.33 -4.70 -10.07
C ILE A 270 17.47 -3.74 -10.43
N ASP A 271 17.27 -2.94 -11.45
CA ASP A 271 18.15 -1.84 -11.84
C ASP A 271 17.81 -0.60 -11.00
N LEU A 272 18.73 -0.23 -10.11
CA LEU A 272 18.53 0.89 -9.16
C LEU A 272 18.28 2.21 -9.89
N LYS A 273 18.95 2.44 -11.02
CA LYS A 273 18.83 3.69 -11.80
C LYS A 273 17.47 3.86 -12.47
N LYS A 274 16.75 2.76 -12.67
CA LYS A 274 15.41 2.78 -13.27
C LYS A 274 14.31 3.00 -12.25
N LEU A 275 14.61 2.95 -10.95
CA LEU A 275 13.61 3.24 -9.93
C LEU A 275 13.19 4.72 -10.04
N PRO A 276 11.89 4.98 -10.26
CA PRO A 276 11.42 6.32 -10.57
C PRO A 276 11.35 7.19 -9.31
N LEU A 277 12.20 8.20 -9.23
CA LEU A 277 12.25 9.19 -8.15
C LEU A 277 11.94 10.58 -8.69
N ARG A 278 11.20 11.36 -7.90
CA ARG A 278 11.06 12.79 -8.17
C ARG A 278 12.17 13.58 -7.49
N GLN A 279 12.53 14.72 -8.09
CA GLN A 279 13.56 15.61 -7.52
C GLN A 279 13.17 16.06 -6.11
N GLU A 280 11.90 16.36 -5.89
CA GLU A 280 11.38 16.78 -4.58
C GLU A 280 11.60 15.69 -3.52
N THR A 281 11.41 14.42 -3.89
CA THR A 281 11.68 13.28 -2.99
C THR A 281 13.16 13.21 -2.63
N VAL A 282 14.05 13.34 -3.63
CA VAL A 282 15.50 13.30 -3.40
C VAL A 282 15.93 14.39 -2.42
N GLU A 283 15.54 15.64 -2.69
CA GLU A 283 15.93 16.80 -1.90
C GLU A 283 15.41 16.73 -0.44
N ILE A 284 14.16 16.32 -0.27
CA ILE A 284 13.55 16.20 1.05
C ILE A 284 14.18 15.04 1.84
N CYS A 285 14.40 13.90 1.18
CA CYS A 285 15.06 12.75 1.82
C CYS A 285 16.49 13.09 2.24
N GLU A 286 17.25 13.83 1.41
CA GLU A 286 18.60 14.29 1.75
C GLU A 286 18.57 15.23 2.96
N CYS A 287 17.66 16.22 2.97
CA CYS A 287 17.54 17.16 4.08
C CYS A 287 17.16 16.47 5.40
N CYS A 288 16.36 15.42 5.32
CA CYS A 288 15.89 14.63 6.45
C CYS A 288 16.81 13.45 6.79
N ASN A 289 17.86 13.21 6.00
CA ASN A 289 18.79 12.07 6.13
C ASN A 289 18.08 10.71 6.16
N VAL A 290 17.17 10.46 5.20
CA VAL A 290 16.42 9.22 5.05
C VAL A 290 16.65 8.56 3.68
N ASN A 291 16.54 7.25 3.61
CA ASN A 291 16.67 6.49 2.39
C ASN A 291 15.32 6.49 1.61
N PRO A 292 15.22 7.10 0.42
CA PRO A 292 13.97 7.17 -0.33
C PRO A 292 13.43 5.79 -0.77
N TYR A 293 14.27 4.80 -0.89
CA TYR A 293 13.89 3.43 -1.30
C TYR A 293 13.22 2.63 -0.17
N GLU A 294 13.47 3.01 1.08
CA GLU A 294 12.92 2.39 2.30
C GLU A 294 11.88 3.32 2.99
N LEU A 295 11.52 4.43 2.33
CA LEU A 295 10.55 5.41 2.80
C LEU A 295 9.16 5.07 2.28
N LEU A 296 8.16 5.21 3.13
CA LEU A 296 6.72 5.04 2.86
C LEU A 296 6.33 5.49 1.45
N SER A 297 5.92 4.53 0.61
CA SER A 297 5.75 4.70 -0.84
C SER A 297 4.30 4.56 -1.32
N GLY A 298 3.30 4.81 -0.45
CA GLY A 298 1.89 4.79 -0.85
C GLY A 298 1.66 5.59 -2.13
N GLY A 299 0.86 5.02 -3.04
CA GLY A 299 0.63 5.57 -4.36
C GLY A 299 1.49 4.96 -5.47
N CYS A 300 2.44 4.10 -5.14
CA CYS A 300 3.27 3.35 -6.07
C CYS A 300 2.80 1.89 -6.10
N LEU A 301 2.65 1.31 -7.29
CA LEU A 301 2.26 -0.09 -7.48
C LEU A 301 3.38 -0.86 -8.15
N VAL A 302 3.81 -1.96 -7.53
CA VAL A 302 4.75 -2.92 -8.11
C VAL A 302 3.97 -4.01 -8.83
N MET A 303 4.34 -4.30 -10.08
CA MET A 303 3.62 -5.22 -10.96
C MET A 303 4.57 -6.19 -11.63
N THR A 304 4.12 -7.40 -11.94
CA THR A 304 4.86 -8.33 -12.80
C THR A 304 4.01 -8.78 -13.97
N THR A 305 4.61 -8.85 -15.16
CA THR A 305 3.91 -9.22 -16.40
C THR A 305 4.86 -9.89 -17.39
N GLU A 306 4.30 -10.66 -18.32
CA GLU A 306 5.05 -11.23 -19.45
C GLU A 306 5.30 -10.19 -20.56
N ASP A 307 4.48 -9.13 -20.62
CA ASP A 307 4.61 -8.03 -21.59
C ASP A 307 4.77 -6.69 -20.84
N GLY A 308 5.98 -6.40 -20.38
CA GLY A 308 6.31 -5.14 -19.72
C GLY A 308 6.09 -3.92 -20.60
N PRO A 309 6.58 -3.88 -21.84
CA PRO A 309 6.35 -2.74 -22.75
C PRO A 309 4.86 -2.49 -23.03
N GLY A 310 4.06 -3.53 -23.22
CA GLY A 310 2.62 -3.41 -23.43
C GLY A 310 1.90 -2.87 -22.20
N LEU A 311 2.27 -3.31 -20.99
CA LEU A 311 1.71 -2.78 -19.75
C LEU A 311 2.08 -1.31 -19.54
N VAL A 312 3.34 -0.93 -19.76
CA VAL A 312 3.79 0.46 -19.66
C VAL A 312 3.00 1.35 -20.63
N ALA A 313 2.90 0.95 -21.90
CA ALA A 313 2.14 1.71 -22.90
C ALA A 313 0.66 1.86 -22.53
N ALA A 314 0.04 0.81 -21.96
CA ALA A 314 -1.34 0.87 -21.50
C ALA A 314 -1.53 1.85 -20.33
N LEU A 315 -0.60 1.87 -19.37
CA LEU A 315 -0.63 2.81 -18.25
C LEU A 315 -0.40 4.26 -18.72
N GLU A 316 0.59 4.47 -19.59
CA GLU A 316 0.88 5.80 -20.17
C GLU A 316 -0.31 6.36 -20.98
N SER A 317 -1.06 5.50 -21.68
CA SER A 317 -2.27 5.92 -22.40
C SER A 317 -3.38 6.46 -21.47
N GLU A 318 -3.37 6.05 -20.21
CA GLU A 318 -4.25 6.58 -19.15
C GLU A 318 -3.61 7.74 -18.37
N GLY A 319 -2.45 8.24 -18.83
CA GLY A 319 -1.71 9.32 -18.18
C GLY A 319 -0.96 8.90 -16.91
N ILE A 320 -0.72 7.61 -16.72
CA ILE A 320 -0.03 7.04 -15.57
C ILE A 320 1.40 6.69 -15.96
N PRO A 321 2.43 7.41 -15.47
CA PRO A 321 3.81 7.05 -15.72
C PRO A 321 4.12 5.66 -15.17
N ALA A 322 4.86 4.86 -15.94
CA ALA A 322 5.31 3.54 -15.51
C ALA A 322 6.66 3.19 -16.15
N VAL A 323 7.42 2.33 -15.49
CA VAL A 323 8.74 1.94 -15.96
C VAL A 323 9.06 0.49 -15.62
N ILE A 324 9.75 -0.20 -16.53
CA ILE A 324 10.30 -1.53 -16.29
C ILE A 324 11.61 -1.35 -15.52
N VAL A 325 11.64 -1.87 -14.29
CA VAL A 325 12.78 -1.71 -13.37
C VAL A 325 13.64 -2.97 -13.24
N GLY A 326 13.17 -4.12 -13.72
CA GLY A 326 13.91 -5.37 -13.57
C GLY A 326 13.16 -6.58 -14.06
N LYS A 327 13.60 -7.75 -13.60
CA LYS A 327 13.04 -9.06 -13.96
C LYS A 327 12.92 -10.00 -12.78
N VAL A 328 11.96 -10.91 -12.88
CA VAL A 328 11.80 -12.05 -11.98
C VAL A 328 12.79 -13.16 -12.37
N THR A 329 13.50 -13.70 -11.39
CA THR A 329 14.51 -14.78 -11.58
C THR A 329 14.07 -16.07 -10.86
N ASP A 330 14.71 -17.20 -11.20
CA ASP A 330 14.41 -18.52 -10.62
C ASP A 330 15.16 -18.80 -9.31
N SER A 331 16.05 -17.88 -8.91
CA SER A 331 16.75 -17.96 -7.63
C SER A 331 15.88 -17.42 -6.48
N ASN A 332 16.38 -17.55 -5.26
CA ASN A 332 15.83 -16.83 -4.10
C ASN A 332 16.54 -15.49 -3.85
N ASP A 333 17.42 -15.09 -4.74
CA ASP A 333 18.22 -13.88 -4.58
C ASP A 333 17.44 -12.66 -5.03
N ARG A 334 17.47 -11.61 -4.25
CA ARG A 334 16.90 -10.31 -4.58
C ARG A 334 18.08 -9.36 -4.77
N ILE A 335 18.39 -9.10 -6.03
CA ILE A 335 19.60 -8.42 -6.45
C ILE A 335 19.26 -7.01 -6.91
N ILE A 336 20.04 -6.04 -6.42
CA ILE A 336 20.02 -4.65 -6.89
C ILE A 336 21.30 -4.44 -7.69
N VAL A 337 21.15 -4.00 -8.92
CA VAL A 337 22.23 -3.63 -9.84
C VAL A 337 22.31 -2.11 -9.93
N ASN A 338 23.50 -1.56 -9.70
CA ASN A 338 23.82 -0.14 -9.90
C ASN A 338 25.10 -0.04 -10.71
N GLU A 339 25.00 0.05 -12.03
CA GLU A 339 26.11 -0.07 -12.97
C GLU A 339 26.87 -1.39 -12.78
N ASP A 340 28.15 -1.29 -12.37
CA ASP A 340 29.03 -2.45 -12.13
C ASP A 340 28.87 -3.02 -10.70
N GLU A 341 28.13 -2.32 -9.83
CA GLU A 341 27.88 -2.78 -8.47
C GLU A 341 26.66 -3.69 -8.41
N VAL A 342 26.85 -4.83 -7.79
CA VAL A 342 25.78 -5.80 -7.52
C VAL A 342 25.71 -6.02 -6.01
N ARG A 343 24.52 -5.82 -5.45
CA ARG A 343 24.28 -6.07 -4.03
C ARG A 343 22.97 -6.83 -3.81
N TYR A 344 22.89 -7.54 -2.70
CA TYR A 344 21.64 -8.16 -2.25
C TYR A 344 20.74 -7.10 -1.61
N MET A 345 19.44 -7.20 -1.89
CA MET A 345 18.43 -6.42 -1.18
C MET A 345 18.35 -6.92 0.26
N ASP A 346 18.41 -6.01 1.22
CA ASP A 346 18.21 -6.32 2.62
C ASP A 346 16.75 -6.73 2.89
N ARG A 347 16.56 -7.55 3.94
CA ARG A 347 15.20 -7.80 4.44
C ARG A 347 14.56 -6.50 4.91
N PRO A 348 13.24 -6.34 4.73
CA PRO A 348 12.54 -5.15 5.17
C PRO A 348 12.86 -4.84 6.64
N LYS A 349 13.27 -3.60 6.87
CA LYS A 349 13.53 -3.02 8.17
C LYS A 349 12.34 -2.13 8.57
N GLN A 350 12.45 -1.48 9.71
CA GLN A 350 11.53 -0.40 10.07
C GLN A 350 11.61 0.70 9.03
N ASP A 351 10.44 1.21 8.59
CA ASP A 351 10.36 2.30 7.61
C ASP A 351 11.14 3.54 8.08
N GLU A 352 11.76 4.22 7.15
CA GLU A 352 12.57 5.41 7.39
C GLU A 352 11.75 6.57 8.00
N ILE A 353 10.44 6.59 7.80
CA ILE A 353 9.54 7.61 8.38
C ILE A 353 9.60 7.62 9.92
N TYR A 354 9.82 6.46 10.55
CA TYR A 354 9.91 6.33 12.01
C TYR A 354 11.27 6.75 12.57
N ARG A 355 12.33 6.76 11.75
CA ARG A 355 13.67 7.16 12.20
C ARG A 355 13.74 8.63 12.59
N ILE A 356 13.04 9.48 11.87
CA ILE A 356 13.01 10.93 12.13
C ILE A 356 12.33 11.25 13.46
N SER A 357 11.39 10.41 13.88
CA SER A 357 10.72 10.58 15.17
C SER A 357 11.61 10.24 16.35
N ALA A 358 12.59 9.35 16.17
CA ALA A 358 13.51 8.93 17.23
C ALA A 358 14.68 9.92 17.47
N GLU A 359 15.09 10.69 16.47
CA GLU A 359 16.21 11.66 16.59
C GLU A 359 15.84 12.96 17.35
N ARG A 360 14.57 13.16 17.69
CA ARG A 360 14.07 14.33 18.45
C ARG A 360 13.88 14.05 19.95
N GLN A 361 14.23 12.87 20.44
CA GLN A 361 14.30 12.51 21.87
C GLN A 361 15.72 12.67 22.41
#